data_d4d349ee40f20096ed83c53e88a2a2cb
#
_entry.id   d4d349ee40f20096ed83c53e88a2a2cb
#
_cell.length_a   1.000
_cell.length_b   1.000
_cell.length_c   1.000
_cell.angle_alpha   90.00
_cell.angle_beta   90.00
_cell.angle_gamma   90.00
#
_symmetry.space_group_name_H-M   'P 1'
#
loop_
_entity.id
_entity.type
_entity.pdbx_description
1 polymer ?
#
loop_
_entity_poly.entity_id
_entity_poly.type
_entity_poly.pdbx_seq_one_letter_code
_entity_poly.pdbx_strand_id
1 'polypeptide(L)'
;VYQEYELRLKVRVMITEETVHIKGIPKKLIIFLHGYIDSSPSLDRRLSVLYDTLDDFAIHLPQAPVICEIHENKRQWYSMHRFDPNDDRKLVPTMEECVAFYNRMTLGLKNAYDYLMPYIEQSMAEYNLTPDDVYVCGFSQGAMVALYLGLMYPERFAGIVSFSGILAAAPYLHKHAVSTPDVLLLHGTSDNLIRYAALDYTREQLEQLGCNVATHSIEGGQHMVNDEGLAQAVAFIRSRSEHA
;
A
#
# COMPACT_ATOMS: atom_id res chain seq x y z
N VAL A 1 16.35 17.40 -24.55
CA VAL A 1 15.60 17.68 -23.32
C VAL A 1 14.10 17.74 -23.62
N TYR A 2 13.63 18.52 -24.62
CA TYR A 2 12.20 18.58 -24.98
C TYR A 2 11.66 17.28 -25.61
N GLN A 3 12.45 16.58 -26.43
CA GLN A 3 12.07 15.30 -27.03
C GLN A 3 12.04 14.14 -26.01
N GLU A 4 12.85 14.16 -24.97
CA GLU A 4 12.79 13.17 -23.88
C GLU A 4 11.56 13.36 -22.97
N TYR A 5 11.12 14.61 -22.82
CA TYR A 5 9.88 14.92 -22.08
C TYR A 5 8.63 14.44 -22.82
N GLU A 6 8.58 14.61 -24.14
CA GLU A 6 7.48 14.09 -24.96
C GLU A 6 7.49 12.55 -25.10
N LEU A 7 8.66 11.89 -25.03
CA LEU A 7 8.72 10.42 -25.01
C LEU A 7 8.23 9.83 -23.68
N ARG A 8 8.45 10.51 -22.56
CA ARG A 8 7.91 10.08 -21.25
C ARG A 8 6.38 10.20 -21.19
N LEU A 9 5.78 11.19 -21.85
CA LEU A 9 4.34 11.35 -21.95
C LEU A 9 3.65 10.33 -22.89
N LYS A 10 4.39 9.55 -23.68
CA LYS A 10 3.83 8.57 -24.62
C LYS A 10 3.80 7.13 -24.16
N VAL A 11 4.44 6.79 -23.05
CA VAL A 11 4.24 5.50 -22.39
C VAL A 11 3.10 5.69 -21.38
N ARG A 12 1.88 5.69 -21.90
CA ARG A 12 0.69 5.50 -21.05
C ARG A 12 0.85 4.15 -20.37
N VAL A 13 1.26 4.13 -19.12
CA VAL A 13 1.20 2.91 -18.32
C VAL A 13 -0.29 2.58 -18.21
N MET A 14 -0.75 1.71 -19.08
CA MET A 14 -2.13 1.27 -19.06
C MET A 14 -2.29 0.32 -17.88
N ILE A 15 -2.64 0.88 -16.71
CA ILE A 15 -3.42 0.10 -15.76
C ILE A 15 -4.75 -0.13 -16.49
N THR A 16 -4.94 -1.34 -16.97
CA THR A 16 -6.03 -1.68 -17.88
C THR A 16 -7.37 -1.82 -17.15
N GLU A 17 -7.34 -1.94 -15.83
CA GLU A 17 -8.52 -2.08 -14.98
C GLU A 17 -8.26 -1.32 -13.67
N GLU A 18 -9.12 -0.38 -13.36
CA GLU A 18 -9.13 0.36 -12.09
C GLU A 18 -10.57 0.70 -11.70
N THR A 19 -10.79 0.90 -10.41
CA THR A 19 -12.00 1.54 -9.91
C THR A 19 -11.63 2.92 -9.39
N VAL A 20 -12.37 3.95 -9.79
CA VAL A 20 -12.13 5.34 -9.36
C VAL A 20 -13.41 5.91 -8.77
N HIS A 21 -13.30 6.46 -7.57
CA HIS A 21 -14.36 7.24 -6.93
C HIS A 21 -13.90 8.68 -6.75
N ILE A 22 -14.73 9.61 -7.23
CA ILE A 22 -14.47 11.05 -7.09
C ILE A 22 -15.71 11.69 -6.46
N LYS A 23 -15.50 12.44 -5.39
CA LYS A 23 -16.52 13.25 -4.73
C LYS A 23 -16.03 14.69 -4.61
N GLY A 24 -16.75 15.62 -5.24
CA GLY A 24 -16.32 17.01 -5.32
C GLY A 24 -15.19 17.27 -6.32
N ILE A 25 -14.42 18.33 -6.08
CA ILE A 25 -13.20 18.64 -6.84
C ILE A 25 -12.02 18.10 -6.05
N PRO A 26 -11.27 17.11 -6.56
CA PRO A 26 -10.22 16.48 -5.81
C PRO A 26 -9.11 17.46 -5.37
N LYS A 27 -8.88 17.54 -4.07
CA LYS A 27 -7.76 18.24 -3.44
C LYS A 27 -6.74 17.26 -2.85
N LYS A 28 -7.12 16.02 -2.73
CA LYS A 28 -6.30 14.92 -2.23
C LYS A 28 -6.57 13.65 -3.04
N LEU A 29 -5.57 12.78 -3.08
CA LEU A 29 -5.62 11.51 -3.78
C LEU A 29 -5.34 10.36 -2.81
N ILE A 30 -6.16 9.33 -2.86
CA ILE A 30 -5.90 8.05 -2.19
C ILE A 30 -5.66 6.99 -3.27
N ILE A 31 -4.52 6.34 -3.20
CA ILE A 31 -4.23 5.12 -3.96
C ILE A 31 -4.37 3.94 -3.00
N PHE A 32 -5.37 3.07 -3.20
CA PHE A 32 -5.60 1.93 -2.32
C PHE A 32 -5.30 0.61 -3.02
N LEU A 33 -4.29 -0.11 -2.53
CA LEU A 33 -3.73 -1.31 -3.13
C LEU A 33 -4.35 -2.56 -2.50
N HIS A 34 -4.95 -3.44 -3.32
CA HIS A 34 -5.57 -4.68 -2.86
C HIS A 34 -4.55 -5.75 -2.43
N GLY A 35 -4.99 -6.79 -1.75
CA GLY A 35 -4.15 -7.90 -1.27
C GLY A 35 -3.77 -8.92 -2.36
N TYR A 36 -3.00 -9.93 -1.96
CA TYR A 36 -2.75 -11.14 -2.74
C TYR A 36 -4.05 -11.94 -2.92
N ILE A 37 -4.23 -12.57 -4.07
CA ILE A 37 -5.48 -13.30 -4.45
C ILE A 37 -6.71 -12.39 -4.31
N ASP A 38 -6.58 -11.11 -4.69
CA ASP A 38 -7.67 -10.14 -4.58
C ASP A 38 -7.85 -9.40 -5.92
N SER A 39 -8.64 -8.37 -5.94
CA SER A 39 -8.89 -7.53 -7.11
C SER A 39 -9.46 -6.17 -6.70
N SER A 40 -9.28 -5.17 -7.55
CA SER A 40 -9.85 -3.84 -7.35
C SER A 40 -11.37 -3.88 -7.09
N PRO A 41 -12.22 -4.58 -7.85
CA PRO A 41 -13.66 -4.67 -7.54
C PRO A 41 -14.00 -5.40 -6.24
N SER A 42 -13.12 -6.29 -5.77
CA SER A 42 -13.32 -6.97 -4.48
C SER A 42 -12.98 -6.06 -3.31
N LEU A 43 -11.91 -5.27 -3.42
CA LEU A 43 -11.54 -4.25 -2.44
C LEU A 43 -12.60 -3.14 -2.38
N ASP A 44 -13.05 -2.65 -3.53
CA ASP A 44 -14.04 -1.58 -3.68
C ASP A 44 -15.28 -1.78 -2.80
N ARG A 45 -15.84 -2.99 -2.80
CA ARG A 45 -17.02 -3.33 -1.99
C ARG A 45 -16.83 -3.18 -0.47
N ARG A 46 -15.59 -3.05 -0.02
CA ARG A 46 -15.23 -2.93 1.41
C ARG A 46 -14.94 -1.50 1.84
N LEU A 47 -14.89 -0.54 0.91
CA LEU A 47 -14.41 0.82 1.17
C LEU A 47 -15.51 1.89 1.29
N SER A 48 -16.79 1.49 1.46
CA SER A 48 -17.92 2.43 1.56
C SER A 48 -17.70 3.52 2.61
N VAL A 49 -17.09 3.20 3.75
CA VAL A 49 -16.78 4.18 4.81
C VAL A 49 -15.89 5.32 4.29
N LEU A 50 -14.92 5.03 3.40
CA LEU A 50 -14.09 6.08 2.79
C LEU A 50 -14.92 6.97 1.87
N TYR A 51 -15.75 6.37 1.00
CA TYR A 51 -16.55 7.10 0.01
C TYR A 51 -17.61 8.00 0.66
N ASP A 52 -18.22 7.51 1.74
CA ASP A 52 -19.25 8.24 2.46
C ASP A 52 -18.69 9.40 3.29
N THR A 53 -17.42 9.31 3.69
CA THR A 53 -16.83 10.18 4.70
C THR A 53 -15.88 11.23 4.14
N LEU A 54 -15.20 10.95 3.02
CA LEU A 54 -14.18 11.85 2.45
C LEU A 54 -14.75 12.64 1.27
N ASP A 55 -14.85 13.96 1.45
CA ASP A 55 -15.21 14.92 0.41
C ASP A 55 -13.93 15.53 -0.19
N ASP A 56 -13.98 15.94 -1.46
CA ASP A 56 -12.86 16.51 -2.22
C ASP A 56 -11.65 15.56 -2.37
N PHE A 57 -11.93 14.25 -2.41
CA PHE A 57 -10.92 13.20 -2.67
C PHE A 57 -11.17 12.50 -4.01
N ALA A 58 -10.08 12.16 -4.70
CA ALA A 58 -10.05 11.09 -5.68
C ALA A 58 -9.54 9.81 -4.98
N ILE A 59 -10.27 8.71 -5.10
CA ILE A 59 -9.89 7.41 -4.52
C ILE A 59 -9.73 6.43 -5.66
N HIS A 60 -8.51 6.02 -5.90
CA HIS A 60 -8.13 5.14 -6.99
C HIS A 60 -7.77 3.75 -6.45
N LEU A 61 -8.35 2.74 -7.06
CA LEU A 61 -8.11 1.32 -6.77
C LEU A 61 -7.51 0.66 -8.02
N PRO A 62 -6.20 0.80 -8.23
CA PRO A 62 -5.56 0.18 -9.39
C PRO A 62 -5.57 -1.33 -9.26
N GLN A 63 -5.75 -2.03 -10.40
CA GLN A 63 -5.64 -3.48 -10.47
C GLN A 63 -4.17 -3.87 -10.59
N ALA A 64 -3.75 -4.85 -9.78
CA ALA A 64 -2.40 -5.39 -9.85
C ALA A 64 -2.13 -6.07 -11.21
N PRO A 65 -0.89 -5.97 -11.76
CA PRO A 65 -0.58 -6.37 -13.13
C PRO A 65 -0.52 -7.89 -13.34
N VAL A 66 -0.20 -8.65 -12.29
CA VAL A 66 0.11 -10.07 -12.42
C VAL A 66 -1.11 -10.91 -12.08
N ILE A 67 -1.48 -11.84 -12.97
CA ILE A 67 -2.48 -12.86 -12.67
C ILE A 67 -1.92 -13.78 -11.59
N CYS A 68 -2.74 -14.12 -10.60
CA CYS A 68 -2.32 -15.02 -9.53
C CYS A 68 -2.16 -16.46 -10.06
N GLU A 69 -1.06 -17.11 -9.76
CA GLU A 69 -0.76 -18.46 -10.25
C GLU A 69 -1.74 -19.52 -9.77
N ILE A 70 -2.32 -19.30 -8.59
CA ILE A 70 -3.25 -20.26 -7.97
C ILE A 70 -4.72 -19.89 -8.16
N HIS A 71 -5.00 -18.77 -8.86
CA HIS A 71 -6.38 -18.31 -9.07
C HIS A 71 -6.47 -17.39 -10.29
N GLU A 72 -6.89 -17.89 -11.44
CA GLU A 72 -6.89 -17.21 -12.75
C GLU A 72 -7.66 -15.86 -12.80
N ASN A 73 -8.69 -15.69 -11.95
CA ASN A 73 -9.52 -14.48 -11.90
C ASN A 73 -9.07 -13.51 -10.80
N LYS A 74 -7.91 -13.74 -10.19
CA LYS A 74 -7.36 -12.92 -9.11
C LYS A 74 -5.98 -12.39 -9.49
N ARG A 75 -5.57 -11.32 -8.81
CA ARG A 75 -4.35 -10.59 -9.11
C ARG A 75 -3.39 -10.55 -7.92
N GLN A 76 -2.17 -10.17 -8.21
CA GLN A 76 -1.08 -9.95 -7.25
C GLN A 76 -0.13 -8.88 -7.77
N TRP A 77 0.49 -8.14 -6.88
CA TRP A 77 1.45 -7.08 -7.23
C TRP A 77 2.77 -7.68 -7.73
N TYR A 78 3.14 -8.80 -7.17
CA TYR A 78 4.28 -9.61 -7.57
C TYR A 78 4.00 -11.08 -7.25
N SER A 79 4.65 -11.99 -7.99
CA SER A 79 4.45 -13.42 -7.81
C SER A 79 4.88 -13.88 -6.43
N MET A 80 3.94 -14.32 -5.61
CA MET A 80 4.25 -14.99 -4.34
C MET A 80 4.88 -16.36 -4.60
N HIS A 81 4.38 -17.09 -5.58
CA HIS A 81 4.88 -18.44 -5.92
C HIS A 81 6.37 -18.44 -6.33
N ARG A 82 6.83 -17.39 -7.01
CA ARG A 82 8.26 -17.23 -7.35
C ARG A 82 9.16 -17.20 -6.13
N PHE A 83 8.70 -16.63 -5.03
CA PHE A 83 9.45 -16.48 -3.78
C PHE A 83 9.10 -17.54 -2.74
N ASP A 84 7.98 -18.23 -2.92
CA ASP A 84 7.42 -19.21 -2.01
C ASP A 84 6.68 -20.32 -2.77
N PRO A 85 7.40 -21.13 -3.58
CA PRO A 85 6.77 -22.15 -4.44
C PRO A 85 6.05 -23.26 -3.66
N ASN A 86 6.38 -23.43 -2.38
CA ASN A 86 5.82 -24.47 -1.52
C ASN A 86 4.81 -23.94 -0.49
N ASP A 87 4.46 -22.64 -0.54
CA ASP A 87 3.64 -22.01 0.50
C ASP A 87 4.26 -22.10 1.92
N ASP A 88 5.60 -22.06 2.01
CA ASP A 88 6.36 -22.21 3.26
C ASP A 88 6.00 -21.15 4.30
N ARG A 89 5.50 -19.97 3.86
CA ARG A 89 5.01 -18.88 4.74
C ARG A 89 3.95 -19.33 5.75
N LYS A 90 3.20 -20.38 5.43
CA LYS A 90 2.17 -20.94 6.32
C LYS A 90 2.77 -21.82 7.42
N LEU A 91 4.03 -22.21 7.26
CA LEU A 91 4.74 -23.14 8.14
C LEU A 91 5.75 -22.44 9.04
N VAL A 92 6.01 -21.12 8.84
CA VAL A 92 7.01 -20.40 9.63
C VAL A 92 6.54 -20.22 11.09
N PRO A 93 7.18 -20.89 12.07
CA PRO A 93 6.71 -20.91 13.43
C PRO A 93 7.10 -19.66 14.23
N THR A 94 8.14 -18.92 13.81
CA THR A 94 8.68 -17.77 14.54
C THR A 94 8.52 -16.46 13.75
N MET A 95 8.58 -15.33 14.45
CA MET A 95 8.58 -14.02 13.82
C MET A 95 9.86 -13.78 13.01
N GLU A 96 10.99 -14.30 13.48
CA GLU A 96 12.27 -14.19 12.78
C GLU A 96 12.22 -14.87 11.39
N GLU A 97 11.68 -16.08 11.31
CA GLU A 97 11.48 -16.80 10.05
C GLU A 97 10.48 -16.08 9.14
N CYS A 98 9.41 -15.52 9.71
CA CYS A 98 8.45 -14.70 8.98
C CYS A 98 9.14 -13.48 8.35
N VAL A 99 9.92 -12.74 9.11
CA VAL A 99 10.70 -11.60 8.61
C VAL A 99 11.70 -12.02 7.54
N ALA A 100 12.46 -13.09 7.78
CA ALA A 100 13.41 -13.62 6.80
C ALA A 100 12.72 -14.00 5.49
N PHE A 101 11.51 -14.58 5.57
CA PHE A 101 10.70 -14.90 4.41
C PHE A 101 10.32 -13.64 3.62
N TYR A 102 9.69 -12.63 4.26
CA TYR A 102 9.25 -11.43 3.57
C TYR A 102 10.41 -10.55 3.05
N ASN A 103 11.57 -10.61 3.65
CA ASN A 103 12.77 -9.92 3.16
C ASN A 103 13.27 -10.44 1.80
N ARG A 104 12.90 -11.68 1.40
CA ARG A 104 13.22 -12.21 0.07
C ARG A 104 12.43 -11.54 -1.06
N MET A 105 11.38 -10.79 -0.75
CA MET A 105 10.45 -10.19 -1.72
C MET A 105 10.93 -8.86 -2.31
N THR A 106 12.13 -8.41 -2.01
CA THR A 106 12.70 -7.13 -2.46
C THR A 106 12.52 -6.88 -3.97
N LEU A 107 12.83 -7.89 -4.80
CA LEU A 107 12.67 -7.75 -6.25
C LEU A 107 11.20 -7.61 -6.67
N GLY A 108 10.29 -8.32 -6.01
CA GLY A 108 8.86 -8.19 -6.24
C GLY A 108 8.34 -6.79 -5.92
N LEU A 109 8.75 -6.25 -4.77
CA LEU A 109 8.39 -4.90 -4.35
C LEU A 109 8.93 -3.84 -5.30
N LYS A 110 10.17 -4.00 -5.77
CA LYS A 110 10.75 -3.11 -6.77
C LYS A 110 9.96 -3.12 -8.08
N ASN A 111 9.57 -4.30 -8.58
CA ASN A 111 8.76 -4.41 -9.79
C ASN A 111 7.38 -3.76 -9.61
N ALA A 112 6.76 -3.91 -8.44
CA ALA A 112 5.50 -3.24 -8.12
C ALA A 112 5.65 -1.71 -8.06
N TYR A 113 6.77 -1.20 -7.51
CA TYR A 113 7.12 0.21 -7.52
C TYR A 113 7.25 0.74 -8.95
N ASP A 114 8.07 0.09 -9.79
CA ASP A 114 8.30 0.49 -11.17
C ASP A 114 7.00 0.51 -12.02
N TYR A 115 6.04 -0.35 -11.66
CA TYR A 115 4.72 -0.41 -12.29
C TYR A 115 3.79 0.71 -11.80
N LEU A 116 3.75 0.98 -10.50
CA LEU A 116 2.79 1.90 -9.89
C LEU A 116 3.20 3.37 -9.99
N MET A 117 4.50 3.67 -9.95
CA MET A 117 4.93 5.07 -9.87
C MET A 117 4.49 5.92 -11.06
N PRO A 118 4.64 5.48 -12.34
CA PRO A 118 4.15 6.27 -13.47
C PRO A 118 2.64 6.52 -13.43
N TYR A 119 1.88 5.58 -12.87
CA TYR A 119 0.44 5.74 -12.68
C TYR A 119 0.10 6.78 -11.61
N ILE A 120 0.79 6.73 -10.46
CA ILE A 120 0.59 7.69 -9.37
C ILE A 120 0.95 9.10 -9.83
N GLU A 121 2.10 9.26 -10.53
CA GLU A 121 2.53 10.53 -11.10
C GLU A 121 1.52 11.08 -12.12
N GLN A 122 0.97 10.22 -12.98
CA GLN A 122 -0.08 10.62 -13.92
C GLN A 122 -1.35 11.06 -13.20
N SER A 123 -1.77 10.32 -12.16
CA SER A 123 -2.97 10.67 -11.37
C SER A 123 -2.79 11.99 -10.62
N MET A 124 -1.60 12.26 -10.06
CA MET A 124 -1.29 13.57 -9.47
C MET A 124 -1.40 14.69 -10.51
N ALA A 125 -0.84 14.50 -11.70
CA ALA A 125 -0.89 15.49 -12.77
C ALA A 125 -2.32 15.75 -13.27
N GLU A 126 -3.17 14.73 -13.32
CA GLU A 126 -4.58 14.84 -13.72
C GLU A 126 -5.37 15.76 -12.82
N TYR A 127 -5.13 15.70 -11.51
CA TYR A 127 -5.82 16.53 -10.50
C TYR A 127 -5.02 17.75 -10.06
N ASN A 128 -3.84 18.01 -10.67
CA ASN A 128 -2.93 19.09 -10.29
C ASN A 128 -2.52 19.02 -8.81
N LEU A 129 -2.18 17.82 -8.34
CA LEU A 129 -1.76 17.51 -6.97
C LEU A 129 -0.24 17.29 -6.89
N THR A 130 0.28 17.39 -5.68
CA THR A 130 1.67 17.11 -5.32
C THR A 130 1.76 15.86 -4.43
N PRO A 131 2.94 15.29 -4.18
CA PRO A 131 3.09 14.16 -3.26
C PRO A 131 2.50 14.41 -1.86
N ASP A 132 2.57 15.63 -1.35
CA ASP A 132 1.96 16.04 -0.07
C ASP A 132 0.42 15.99 -0.07
N ASP A 133 -0.20 15.74 -1.22
CA ASP A 133 -1.64 15.55 -1.37
C ASP A 133 -2.03 14.08 -1.53
N VAL A 134 -1.06 13.16 -1.54
CA VAL A 134 -1.28 11.75 -1.85
C VAL A 134 -1.15 10.87 -0.61
N TYR A 135 -2.17 10.05 -0.37
CA TYR A 135 -2.15 8.96 0.60
C TYR A 135 -2.05 7.62 -0.13
N VAL A 136 -1.11 6.76 0.27
CA VAL A 136 -1.01 5.41 -0.27
C VAL A 136 -1.47 4.43 0.80
N CYS A 137 -2.60 3.79 0.54
CA CYS A 137 -3.20 2.80 1.41
C CYS A 137 -3.01 1.40 0.81
N GLY A 138 -2.96 0.39 1.65
CA GLY A 138 -2.90 -0.97 1.14
C GLY A 138 -3.32 -2.02 2.16
N PHE A 139 -3.73 -3.17 1.63
CA PHE A 139 -4.10 -4.33 2.42
C PHE A 139 -3.16 -5.50 2.12
N SER A 140 -2.63 -6.17 3.15
CA SER A 140 -1.82 -7.39 3.03
C SER A 140 -0.62 -7.18 2.09
N GLN A 141 -0.53 -7.87 0.96
CA GLN A 141 0.51 -7.63 -0.06
C GLN A 141 0.51 -6.18 -0.56
N GLY A 142 -0.67 -5.58 -0.76
CA GLY A 142 -0.81 -4.16 -1.12
C GLY A 142 -0.27 -3.22 -0.03
N ALA A 143 -0.37 -3.59 1.25
CA ALA A 143 0.21 -2.82 2.36
C ALA A 143 1.75 -2.88 2.34
N MET A 144 2.33 -4.02 2.03
CA MET A 144 3.79 -4.15 1.84
C MET A 144 4.28 -3.26 0.70
N VAL A 145 3.53 -3.21 -0.40
CA VAL A 145 3.82 -2.34 -1.55
C VAL A 145 3.67 -0.87 -1.16
N ALA A 146 2.60 -0.49 -0.45
CA ALA A 146 2.37 0.88 0.00
C ALA A 146 3.50 1.41 0.89
N LEU A 147 3.97 0.60 1.85
CA LEU A 147 5.13 0.92 2.69
C LEU A 147 6.41 1.10 1.86
N TYR A 148 6.65 0.19 0.91
CA TYR A 148 7.81 0.28 0.03
C TYR A 148 7.76 1.54 -0.85
N LEU A 149 6.61 1.85 -1.45
CA LEU A 149 6.39 3.06 -2.25
C LEU A 149 6.69 4.32 -1.43
N GLY A 150 6.11 4.42 -0.24
CA GLY A 150 6.27 5.60 0.62
C GLY A 150 7.71 5.85 1.05
N LEU A 151 8.51 4.81 1.25
CA LEU A 151 9.91 4.92 1.67
C LEU A 151 10.87 5.16 0.50
N MET A 152 10.51 4.71 -0.71
CA MET A 152 11.37 4.76 -1.89
C MET A 152 11.07 5.92 -2.83
N TYR A 153 9.92 6.58 -2.71
CA TYR A 153 9.61 7.77 -3.51
C TYR A 153 10.43 8.96 -3.01
N PRO A 154 11.05 9.75 -3.90
CA PRO A 154 11.98 10.82 -3.50
C PRO A 154 11.35 11.92 -2.65
N GLU A 155 10.07 12.20 -2.87
CA GLU A 155 9.31 13.20 -2.13
C GLU A 155 8.40 12.51 -1.10
N ARG A 156 8.03 13.24 -0.06
CA ARG A 156 7.19 12.70 1.00
C ARG A 156 5.73 12.67 0.56
N PHE A 157 5.09 11.51 0.64
CA PHE A 157 3.63 11.42 0.55
C PHE A 157 2.96 11.96 1.84
N ALA A 158 1.73 12.45 1.72
CA ALA A 158 0.91 12.92 2.85
C ALA A 158 0.77 11.88 3.96
N GLY A 159 0.70 10.59 3.59
CA GLY A 159 0.69 9.50 4.55
C GLY A 159 0.55 8.13 3.92
N ILE A 160 0.92 7.12 4.70
CA ILE A 160 0.77 5.71 4.33
C ILE A 160 -0.16 5.03 5.33
N VAL A 161 -1.11 4.23 4.83
CA VAL A 161 -2.00 3.41 5.68
C VAL A 161 -1.83 1.94 5.33
N SER A 162 -1.37 1.15 6.28
CA SER A 162 -1.10 -0.27 6.12
C SER A 162 -2.11 -1.10 6.90
N PHE A 163 -2.95 -1.86 6.21
CA PHE A 163 -3.89 -2.83 6.80
C PHE A 163 -3.28 -4.22 6.77
N SER A 164 -3.06 -4.83 7.91
CA SER A 164 -2.56 -6.22 8.04
C SER A 164 -1.31 -6.49 7.18
N GLY A 165 -0.38 -5.54 7.14
CA GLY A 165 0.88 -5.63 6.42
C GLY A 165 2.06 -6.00 7.31
N ILE A 166 3.23 -6.13 6.68
CA ILE A 166 4.54 -6.24 7.33
C ILE A 166 5.54 -5.42 6.50
N LEU A 167 6.52 -4.79 7.14
CA LEU A 167 7.62 -4.15 6.40
C LEU A 167 8.52 -5.23 5.78
N ALA A 168 8.23 -5.58 4.55
CA ALA A 168 9.05 -6.48 3.76
C ALA A 168 10.29 -5.75 3.22
N ALA A 169 11.35 -6.49 2.94
CA ALA A 169 12.62 -5.94 2.44
C ALA A 169 13.32 -4.93 3.37
N ALA A 170 13.11 -5.02 4.69
CA ALA A 170 13.67 -4.08 5.66
C ALA A 170 15.19 -3.88 5.53
N PRO A 171 16.05 -4.91 5.35
CA PRO A 171 17.49 -4.71 5.18
C PRO A 171 17.87 -3.91 3.93
N TYR A 172 17.04 -3.97 2.88
CA TYR A 172 17.21 -3.15 1.68
C TYR A 172 16.79 -1.70 1.95
N LEU A 173 15.62 -1.51 2.58
CA LEU A 173 15.07 -0.20 2.90
C LEU A 173 15.97 0.59 3.85
N HIS A 174 16.57 -0.04 4.86
CA HIS A 174 17.56 0.63 5.73
C HIS A 174 18.78 1.22 5.00
N LYS A 175 19.07 0.72 3.80
CA LYS A 175 20.18 1.22 2.97
C LYS A 175 19.76 2.21 1.89
N HIS A 176 18.51 2.16 1.46
CA HIS A 176 18.07 2.81 0.23
C HIS A 176 16.82 3.68 0.37
N ALA A 177 16.13 3.67 1.52
CA ALA A 177 15.00 4.56 1.73
C ALA A 177 15.43 6.03 1.64
N VAL A 178 14.62 6.83 0.95
CA VAL A 178 14.91 8.23 0.65
C VAL A 178 13.84 9.18 1.21
N SER A 179 12.76 8.63 1.77
CA SER A 179 11.64 9.40 2.31
C SER A 179 11.15 8.81 3.64
N THR A 180 10.53 9.66 4.46
CA THR A 180 10.03 9.31 5.80
C THR A 180 8.59 9.83 5.98
N PRO A 181 7.60 9.21 5.31
CA PRO A 181 6.20 9.61 5.44
C PRO A 181 5.66 9.32 6.84
N ASP A 182 4.55 9.97 7.19
CA ASP A 182 3.73 9.56 8.32
C ASP A 182 3.04 8.23 7.99
N VAL A 183 3.01 7.30 8.93
CA VAL A 183 2.45 5.96 8.72
C VAL A 183 1.41 5.63 9.77
N LEU A 184 0.27 5.07 9.33
CA LEU A 184 -0.69 4.39 10.20
C LEU A 184 -0.64 2.89 9.92
N LEU A 185 -0.39 2.09 10.96
CA LEU A 185 -0.43 0.63 10.91
C LEU A 185 -1.70 0.12 11.61
N LEU A 186 -2.48 -0.66 10.90
CA LEU A 186 -3.72 -1.27 11.35
C LEU A 186 -3.60 -2.79 11.28
N HIS A 187 -3.85 -3.51 12.40
CA HIS A 187 -3.69 -4.95 12.42
C HIS A 187 -4.70 -5.62 13.35
N GLY A 188 -5.28 -6.72 12.89
CA GLY A 188 -6.17 -7.55 13.71
C GLY A 188 -5.40 -8.41 14.70
N THR A 189 -5.82 -8.42 15.98
CA THR A 189 -5.13 -9.21 17.01
C THR A 189 -5.28 -10.73 16.83
N SER A 190 -6.27 -11.16 16.03
CA SER A 190 -6.50 -12.56 15.63
C SER A 190 -6.14 -12.86 14.19
N ASP A 191 -5.28 -12.04 13.56
CA ASP A 191 -4.79 -12.29 12.20
C ASP A 191 -3.97 -13.58 12.14
N ASN A 192 -4.44 -14.53 11.34
CA ASN A 192 -3.85 -15.87 11.21
C ASN A 192 -3.01 -16.04 9.93
N LEU A 193 -2.93 -15.01 9.06
CA LEU A 193 -2.12 -15.02 7.84
C LEU A 193 -0.83 -14.21 7.99
N ILE A 194 -0.93 -12.97 8.46
CA ILE A 194 0.22 -12.17 8.89
C ILE A 194 0.07 -11.97 10.39
N ARG A 195 0.96 -12.60 11.16
CA ARG A 195 0.88 -12.59 12.62
C ARG A 195 0.80 -11.18 13.19
N TYR A 196 -0.02 -10.99 14.22
CA TYR A 196 -0.17 -9.69 14.88
C TYR A 196 1.18 -9.07 15.33
N ALA A 197 2.15 -9.89 15.73
CA ALA A 197 3.51 -9.41 16.04
C ALA A 197 4.22 -8.68 14.91
N ALA A 198 3.73 -8.80 13.66
CA ALA A 198 4.22 -8.01 12.53
C ALA A 198 3.94 -6.51 12.68
N LEU A 199 2.92 -6.12 13.46
CA LEU A 199 2.62 -4.73 13.77
C LEU A 199 3.81 -4.07 14.50
N ASP A 200 4.26 -4.66 15.62
CA ASP A 200 5.36 -4.13 16.41
C ASP A 200 6.68 -4.16 15.64
N TYR A 201 6.97 -5.25 14.94
CA TYR A 201 8.14 -5.33 14.08
C TYR A 201 8.14 -4.21 13.04
N THR A 202 7.03 -4.01 12.33
CA THR A 202 6.92 -2.98 11.29
C THR A 202 7.07 -1.58 11.87
N ARG A 203 6.43 -1.30 13.00
CA ARG A 203 6.56 -0.03 13.72
C ARG A 203 8.03 0.26 14.06
N GLU A 204 8.72 -0.68 14.70
CA GLU A 204 10.11 -0.52 15.12
C GLU A 204 11.03 -0.24 13.93
N GLN A 205 10.86 -0.98 12.81
CA GLN A 205 11.67 -0.77 11.62
C GLN A 205 11.43 0.61 10.99
N LEU A 206 10.18 1.07 10.93
CA LEU A 206 9.82 2.39 10.38
C LEU A 206 10.31 3.53 11.26
N GLU A 207 10.21 3.41 12.60
CA GLU A 207 10.76 4.38 13.55
C GLU A 207 12.28 4.50 13.42
N GLN A 208 12.99 3.37 13.25
CA GLN A 208 14.44 3.35 12.98
C GLN A 208 14.79 4.03 11.65
N LEU A 209 13.91 4.01 10.67
CA LEU A 209 14.06 4.75 9.41
C LEU A 209 13.69 6.24 9.54
N GLY A 210 13.19 6.69 10.69
CA GLY A 210 12.82 8.08 10.96
C GLY A 210 11.37 8.44 10.62
N CYS A 211 10.52 7.46 10.35
CA CYS A 211 9.09 7.69 10.14
C CYS A 211 8.37 8.01 11.45
N ASN A 212 7.33 8.85 11.37
CA ASN A 212 6.36 9.02 12.43
C ASN A 212 5.26 7.96 12.29
N VAL A 213 5.14 7.05 13.26
CA VAL A 213 4.28 5.87 13.16
C VAL A 213 3.18 5.90 14.22
N ALA A 214 1.93 5.85 13.77
CA ALA A 214 0.77 5.55 14.59
C ALA A 214 0.35 4.09 14.40
N THR A 215 -0.15 3.46 15.44
CA THR A 215 -0.65 2.08 15.39
C THR A 215 -2.06 1.98 15.95
N HIS A 216 -2.87 1.09 15.40
CA HIS A 216 -4.15 0.73 15.98
C HIS A 216 -4.38 -0.78 15.85
N SER A 217 -4.63 -1.42 16.98
CA SER A 217 -4.94 -2.85 17.08
C SER A 217 -6.44 -3.05 17.01
N ILE A 218 -6.92 -3.87 16.10
CA ILE A 218 -8.32 -4.23 15.97
C ILE A 218 -8.55 -5.49 16.81
N GLU A 219 -9.19 -5.35 17.96
CA GLU A 219 -9.36 -6.46 18.92
C GLU A 219 -10.24 -7.57 18.33
N GLY A 220 -9.76 -8.81 18.37
CA GLY A 220 -10.41 -9.96 17.73
C GLY A 220 -10.44 -9.92 16.21
N GLY A 221 -9.90 -8.86 15.60
CA GLY A 221 -9.85 -8.69 14.16
C GLY A 221 -9.01 -9.74 13.47
N GLN A 222 -9.49 -10.24 12.34
CA GLN A 222 -8.79 -11.18 11.48
C GLN A 222 -8.04 -10.47 10.35
N HIS A 223 -7.53 -11.22 9.38
CA HIS A 223 -6.84 -10.70 8.17
C HIS A 223 -7.83 -10.07 7.20
N MET A 224 -8.23 -8.82 7.45
CA MET A 224 -9.24 -8.12 6.66
C MET A 224 -9.17 -6.59 6.79
N VAL A 225 -9.73 -5.90 5.80
CA VAL A 225 -10.14 -4.50 5.92
C VAL A 225 -11.55 -4.49 6.48
N ASN A 226 -11.77 -3.79 7.59
CA ASN A 226 -13.07 -3.66 8.26
C ASN A 226 -13.40 -2.19 8.57
N ASP A 227 -14.64 -1.93 9.00
CA ASP A 227 -15.14 -0.57 9.23
C ASP A 227 -14.40 0.15 10.35
N GLU A 228 -13.98 -0.56 11.42
CA GLU A 228 -13.17 0.02 12.50
C GLU A 228 -11.83 0.54 11.97
N GLY A 229 -11.10 -0.29 11.22
CA GLY A 229 -9.84 0.11 10.60
C GLY A 229 -10.01 1.24 9.59
N LEU A 230 -11.10 1.23 8.81
CA LEU A 230 -11.41 2.31 7.88
C LEU A 230 -11.71 3.62 8.61
N ALA A 231 -12.43 3.59 9.73
CA ALA A 231 -12.68 4.78 10.55
C ALA A 231 -11.36 5.37 11.08
N GLN A 232 -10.41 4.54 11.51
CA GLN A 232 -9.07 4.98 11.94
C GLN A 232 -8.28 5.58 10.77
N ALA A 233 -8.35 4.98 9.58
CA ALA A 233 -7.73 5.51 8.37
C ALA A 233 -8.29 6.89 8.01
N VAL A 234 -9.61 7.07 8.06
CA VAL A 234 -10.27 8.37 7.84
C VAL A 234 -9.79 9.41 8.86
N ALA A 235 -9.74 9.06 10.14
CA ALA A 235 -9.27 9.97 11.19
C ALA A 235 -7.81 10.40 10.96
N PHE A 236 -6.95 9.45 10.59
CA PHE A 236 -5.55 9.70 10.23
C PHE A 236 -5.44 10.64 9.03
N ILE A 237 -6.17 10.38 7.95
CA ILE A 237 -6.15 11.18 6.73
C ILE A 237 -6.63 12.61 7.02
N ARG A 238 -7.75 12.78 7.72
CA ARG A 238 -8.31 14.10 8.06
C ARG A 238 -7.37 14.92 8.92
N SER A 239 -6.78 14.33 9.95
CA SER A 239 -5.87 15.06 10.86
C SER A 239 -4.65 15.66 10.15
N ARG A 240 -4.28 15.16 8.97
CA ARG A 240 -3.17 15.66 8.16
C ARG A 240 -3.61 16.59 7.05
N SER A 241 -4.85 16.44 6.59
CA SER A 241 -5.41 17.32 5.55
C SER A 241 -5.78 18.71 6.09
N GLU A 242 -5.98 18.86 7.40
CA GLU A 242 -6.33 20.12 8.06
C GLU A 242 -5.09 21.00 8.38
N HIS A 243 -3.88 20.45 8.27
CA HIS A 243 -2.63 21.12 8.63
C HIS A 243 -1.72 21.41 7.42
N ALA A 244 -2.21 21.15 6.22
CA ALA A 244 -1.49 21.32 4.95
C ALA A 244 -1.86 22.63 4.23
#